data_d20299425073b253c830420d92ccac43
#
_entry.id   d20299425073b253c830420d92ccac43
#
_cell.length_a   1.000
_cell.length_b   1.000
_cell.length_c   1.000
_cell.angle_alpha   90.00
_cell.angle_beta   90.00
_cell.angle_gamma   90.00
#
_symmetry.space_group_name_H-M   'P 1'
#
loop_
_entity.id
_entity.type
_entity.pdbx_description
1 polymer ?
#
loop_
_entity_poly.entity_id
_entity_poly.type
_entity_poly.pdbx_seq_one_letter_code
_entity_poly.pdbx_strand_id
1 'polypeptide(L)'
;AWKNFLARRFNAGEKDTITEGELVTMVSEAEKDGELTNRESELIRSAIEFDDVEAQDVLTPRVDVVAVADDTPMEEVTERFAESGYSRLPVYHETIDNIIGVVHEKDCFAALQKRDNNVKLENLIGPTLHTTSVTQISALLRTLRESKHHMAVVVDEYGGTAGIITLED
;
A
#
# COMPACT_ATOMS: atom_id res chain seq x y z
N ALA A 1 10.74 -20.25 -39.01
CA ALA A 1 11.56 -21.29 -38.39
C ALA A 1 11.40 -21.32 -36.85
N TRP A 2 11.25 -20.18 -36.18
CA TRP A 2 11.21 -20.09 -34.68
C TRP A 2 9.89 -20.59 -34.08
N LYS A 3 8.75 -20.37 -34.72
CA LYS A 3 7.44 -20.89 -34.25
C LYS A 3 7.41 -22.44 -34.12
N ASN A 4 8.16 -23.14 -34.95
CA ASN A 4 8.21 -24.62 -34.92
C ASN A 4 9.15 -25.18 -33.86
N PHE A 5 10.11 -24.39 -33.36
CA PHE A 5 11.01 -24.80 -32.28
C PHE A 5 10.27 -24.75 -30.94
N LEU A 6 9.49 -23.69 -30.69
CA LEU A 6 8.65 -23.57 -29.49
C LEU A 6 7.55 -24.64 -29.44
N ALA A 7 6.89 -24.94 -30.59
CA ALA A 7 5.84 -25.95 -30.65
C ALA A 7 6.34 -27.39 -30.36
N ARG A 8 7.62 -27.70 -30.57
CA ARG A 8 8.17 -29.04 -30.29
C ARG A 8 8.53 -29.24 -28.83
N ARG A 9 8.74 -28.19 -28.04
CA ARG A 9 9.08 -28.29 -26.62
C ARG A 9 7.84 -28.22 -25.72
N PHE A 10 6.71 -27.74 -26.25
CA PHE A 10 5.43 -27.60 -25.52
C PHE A 10 4.39 -28.68 -25.86
N ASN A 11 4.80 -29.78 -26.54
CA ASN A 11 3.87 -30.86 -26.88
C ASN A 11 4.14 -32.10 -26.02
N ALA A 12 4.12 -31.94 -24.70
CA ALA A 12 3.93 -33.04 -23.76
C ALA A 12 2.72 -32.64 -22.90
N GLY A 13 1.66 -33.44 -23.05
CA GLY A 13 0.42 -33.22 -22.33
C GLY A 13 0.55 -33.62 -20.88
N GLU A 14 0.91 -32.64 -20.05
CA GLU A 14 0.62 -32.51 -18.64
C GLU A 14 0.66 -30.99 -18.40
N LYS A 15 -0.32 -30.48 -17.62
CA LYS A 15 -0.28 -29.10 -17.14
C LYS A 15 0.84 -29.03 -16.10
N ASP A 16 2.09 -28.93 -16.56
CA ASP A 16 3.19 -28.50 -15.73
C ASP A 16 2.92 -27.02 -15.40
N THR A 17 2.31 -26.79 -14.24
CA THR A 17 2.25 -25.48 -13.64
C THR A 17 3.69 -25.13 -13.28
N ILE A 18 4.30 -24.25 -14.08
CA ILE A 18 5.64 -23.72 -13.80
C ILE A 18 5.58 -23.07 -12.42
N THR A 19 6.41 -23.54 -11.51
CA THR A 19 6.52 -22.99 -10.16
C THR A 19 7.36 -21.72 -10.18
N GLU A 20 7.17 -20.84 -9.16
CA GLU A 20 7.98 -19.63 -9.02
C GLU A 20 9.48 -19.92 -8.97
N GLY A 21 9.89 -20.98 -8.27
CA GLY A 21 11.28 -21.42 -8.23
C GLY A 21 11.84 -21.80 -9.61
N GLU A 22 11.01 -22.40 -10.48
CA GLU A 22 11.39 -22.69 -11.87
C GLU A 22 11.51 -21.40 -12.69
N LEU A 23 10.62 -20.42 -12.50
CA LEU A 23 10.72 -19.11 -13.16
C LEU A 23 12.01 -18.38 -12.75
N VAL A 24 12.34 -18.33 -11.46
CA VAL A 24 13.58 -17.73 -10.96
C VAL A 24 14.82 -18.41 -11.54
N THR A 25 14.77 -19.76 -11.67
CA THR A 25 15.85 -20.55 -12.29
C THR A 25 16.02 -20.18 -13.76
N MET A 26 14.93 -20.11 -14.53
CA MET A 26 14.94 -19.71 -15.95
C MET A 26 15.50 -18.30 -16.15
N VAL A 27 15.13 -17.35 -15.28
CA VAL A 27 15.69 -15.98 -15.30
C VAL A 27 17.20 -15.99 -15.05
N SER A 28 17.67 -16.82 -14.11
CA SER A 28 19.09 -16.95 -13.78
C SER A 28 19.89 -17.58 -14.91
N GLU A 29 19.32 -18.53 -15.65
CA GLU A 29 19.93 -19.13 -16.82
C GLU A 29 20.03 -18.12 -17.98
N ALA A 30 18.94 -17.38 -18.27
CA ALA A 30 18.93 -16.35 -19.31
C ALA A 30 19.93 -15.21 -19.03
N GLU A 31 20.14 -14.87 -17.76
CA GLU A 31 21.15 -13.92 -17.32
C GLU A 31 22.57 -14.44 -17.61
N LYS A 32 22.86 -15.69 -17.27
CA LYS A 32 24.17 -16.33 -17.53
C LYS A 32 24.46 -16.46 -19.01
N ASP A 33 23.46 -16.71 -19.83
CA ASP A 33 23.58 -16.84 -21.29
C ASP A 33 23.66 -15.48 -21.98
N GLY A 34 23.53 -14.37 -21.24
CA GLY A 34 23.61 -13.02 -21.75
C GLY A 34 22.36 -12.55 -22.52
N GLU A 35 21.26 -13.29 -22.42
CA GLU A 35 19.97 -12.92 -23.01
C GLU A 35 19.23 -11.86 -22.19
N LEU A 36 19.49 -11.81 -20.86
CA LEU A 36 19.01 -10.79 -19.95
C LEU A 36 20.20 -10.06 -19.31
N THR A 37 20.05 -8.75 -19.15
CA THR A 37 20.98 -7.97 -18.32
C THR A 37 20.70 -8.22 -16.84
N ASN A 38 21.70 -7.99 -15.97
CA ASN A 38 21.55 -8.06 -14.51
C ASN A 38 20.32 -7.28 -14.02
N ARG A 39 20.13 -6.06 -14.56
CA ARG A 39 19.01 -5.19 -14.19
C ARG A 39 17.64 -5.77 -14.58
N GLU A 40 17.54 -6.38 -15.75
CA GLU A 40 16.31 -7.03 -16.20
C GLU A 40 15.99 -8.26 -15.35
N SER A 41 16.98 -9.07 -15.03
CA SER A 41 16.86 -10.24 -14.17
C SER A 41 16.41 -9.86 -12.77
N GLU A 42 16.99 -8.79 -12.20
CA GLU A 42 16.63 -8.26 -10.88
C GLU A 42 15.18 -7.75 -10.85
N LEU A 43 14.75 -7.01 -11.87
CA LEU A 43 13.36 -6.56 -11.99
C LEU A 43 12.36 -7.71 -12.09
N ILE A 44 12.70 -8.77 -12.84
CA ILE A 44 11.81 -9.94 -12.97
C ILE A 44 11.72 -10.69 -11.63
N ARG A 45 12.84 -10.88 -10.93
CA ARG A 45 12.83 -11.52 -9.60
C ARG A 45 12.02 -10.69 -8.61
N SER A 46 12.24 -9.38 -8.54
CA SER A 46 11.49 -8.50 -7.66
C SER A 46 9.97 -8.52 -7.98
N ALA A 47 9.60 -8.65 -9.26
CA ALA A 47 8.20 -8.77 -9.64
C ALA A 47 7.56 -10.08 -9.19
N ILE A 48 8.32 -11.19 -9.20
CA ILE A 48 7.86 -12.51 -8.70
C ILE A 48 7.71 -12.44 -7.17
N GLU A 49 8.73 -11.96 -6.46
CA GLU A 49 8.74 -11.81 -5.01
C GLU A 49 7.65 -10.87 -4.49
N PHE A 50 7.33 -9.82 -5.26
CA PHE A 50 6.30 -8.83 -4.88
C PHE A 50 4.90 -9.42 -4.74
N ASP A 51 4.59 -10.48 -5.47
CA ASP A 51 3.27 -11.11 -5.39
C ASP A 51 3.07 -11.93 -4.10
N ASP A 52 4.17 -12.30 -3.43
CA ASP A 52 4.17 -13.03 -2.15
C ASP A 52 4.15 -12.12 -0.91
N VAL A 53 4.43 -10.81 -1.09
CA VAL A 53 4.48 -9.86 0.04
C VAL A 53 3.08 -9.57 0.55
N GLU A 54 2.89 -9.74 1.86
CA GLU A 54 1.64 -9.42 2.56
C GLU A 54 1.68 -8.02 3.19
N ALA A 55 0.50 -7.47 3.48
CA ALA A 55 0.35 -6.17 4.13
C ALA A 55 1.13 -6.06 5.45
N GLN A 56 1.20 -7.14 6.23
CA GLN A 56 1.94 -7.19 7.49
C GLN A 56 3.45 -7.01 7.35
N ASP A 57 4.02 -7.31 6.17
CA ASP A 57 5.47 -7.26 5.95
C ASP A 57 5.97 -5.83 5.68
N VAL A 58 5.07 -4.92 5.27
CA VAL A 58 5.43 -3.55 4.84
C VAL A 58 4.68 -2.45 5.58
N LEU A 59 3.67 -2.77 6.42
CA LEU A 59 2.89 -1.75 7.10
C LEU A 59 3.75 -0.89 8.04
N THR A 60 3.40 0.39 8.16
CA THR A 60 3.83 1.22 9.29
C THR A 60 3.08 0.76 10.54
N PRO A 61 3.77 0.21 11.56
CA PRO A 61 3.13 -0.32 12.75
C PRO A 61 2.33 0.75 13.52
N ARG A 62 1.25 0.37 14.18
CA ARG A 62 0.37 1.27 14.95
C ARG A 62 1.11 2.23 15.88
N VAL A 63 2.20 1.76 16.50
CA VAL A 63 3.00 2.55 17.45
C VAL A 63 3.76 3.69 16.80
N ASP A 64 3.99 3.61 15.48
CA ASP A 64 4.71 4.60 14.69
C ASP A 64 3.76 5.47 13.84
N VAL A 65 2.44 5.18 13.88
CA VAL A 65 1.44 5.95 13.13
C VAL A 65 1.22 7.31 13.77
N VAL A 66 1.45 8.36 13.01
CA VAL A 66 1.05 9.73 13.38
C VAL A 66 -0.40 9.94 12.97
N ALA A 67 -1.28 10.09 13.95
CA ALA A 67 -2.72 10.25 13.77
C ALA A 67 -3.27 11.36 14.69
N VAL A 68 -4.51 11.77 14.47
CA VAL A 68 -5.23 12.76 15.28
C VAL A 68 -6.59 12.22 15.70
N ALA A 69 -7.08 12.66 16.88
CA ALA A 69 -8.44 12.35 17.30
C ALA A 69 -9.46 13.20 16.54
N ASP A 70 -10.67 12.71 16.37
CA ASP A 70 -11.74 13.40 15.62
C ASP A 70 -12.20 14.71 16.27
N ASP A 71 -11.98 14.87 17.57
CA ASP A 71 -12.28 16.07 18.36
C ASP A 71 -11.09 17.05 18.49
N THR A 72 -9.95 16.75 17.85
CA THR A 72 -8.75 17.59 17.91
C THR A 72 -9.01 18.97 17.29
N PRO A 73 -8.65 20.08 17.99
CA PRO A 73 -8.75 21.42 17.44
C PRO A 73 -7.96 21.60 16.14
N MET A 74 -8.49 22.36 15.19
CA MET A 74 -7.88 22.56 13.86
C MET A 74 -6.45 23.13 13.91
N GLU A 75 -6.16 23.96 14.89
CA GLU A 75 -4.83 24.52 15.12
C GLU A 75 -3.82 23.42 15.44
N GLU A 76 -4.20 22.49 16.33
CA GLU A 76 -3.35 21.35 16.70
C GLU A 76 -3.18 20.35 15.54
N VAL A 77 -4.22 20.13 14.74
CA VAL A 77 -4.13 19.31 13.52
C VAL A 77 -3.12 19.88 12.55
N THR A 78 -3.11 21.20 12.34
CA THR A 78 -2.16 21.86 11.43
C THR A 78 -0.73 21.87 11.98
N GLU A 79 -0.55 21.98 13.29
CA GLU A 79 0.75 21.82 13.94
C GLU A 79 1.27 20.40 13.72
N ARG A 80 0.42 19.38 13.87
CA ARG A 80 0.78 17.98 13.65
C ARG A 80 1.22 17.73 12.20
N PHE A 81 0.56 18.34 11.21
CA PHE A 81 1.01 18.29 9.82
C PHE A 81 2.38 18.95 9.64
N ALA A 82 2.59 20.13 10.23
CA ALA A 82 3.86 20.86 10.12
C ALA A 82 5.03 20.10 10.77
N GLU A 83 4.80 19.44 11.90
CA GLU A 83 5.80 18.63 12.60
C GLU A 83 6.15 17.32 11.87
N SER A 84 5.14 16.63 11.35
CA SER A 84 5.33 15.32 10.72
C SER A 84 5.78 15.42 9.27
N GLY A 85 5.42 16.51 8.57
CA GLY A 85 5.67 16.69 7.13
C GLY A 85 4.80 15.79 6.24
N TYR A 86 3.79 15.12 6.80
CA TYR A 86 2.88 14.28 6.03
C TYR A 86 1.80 15.10 5.35
N SER A 87 1.32 14.64 4.20
CA SER A 87 0.20 15.26 3.47
C SER A 87 -1.17 14.74 3.89
N ARG A 88 -1.19 13.65 4.66
CA ARG A 88 -2.41 12.98 5.15
C ARG A 88 -2.17 12.41 6.53
N LEU A 89 -3.17 12.55 7.41
CA LEU A 89 -3.16 11.91 8.72
C LEU A 89 -4.41 11.07 8.90
N PRO A 90 -4.29 9.85 9.44
CA PRO A 90 -5.42 9.09 9.93
C PRO A 90 -6.15 9.84 11.04
N VAL A 91 -7.46 9.74 11.06
CA VAL A 91 -8.31 10.28 12.13
C VAL A 91 -8.98 9.12 12.85
N TYR A 92 -8.87 9.09 14.17
CA TYR A 92 -9.44 8.05 14.99
C TYR A 92 -10.49 8.60 15.96
N HIS A 93 -11.43 7.73 16.36
CA HIS A 93 -12.43 8.02 17.39
C HIS A 93 -12.07 7.26 18.67
N GLU A 94 -11.98 7.97 19.80
CA GLU A 94 -11.59 7.49 21.13
C GLU A 94 -10.17 6.91 21.18
N THR A 95 -9.87 5.87 20.39
CA THR A 95 -8.56 5.20 20.37
C THR A 95 -8.08 4.98 18.95
N ILE A 96 -6.76 4.85 18.78
CA ILE A 96 -6.13 4.57 17.48
C ILE A 96 -6.58 3.23 16.86
N ASP A 97 -7.19 2.35 17.66
CA ASP A 97 -7.77 1.12 17.15
C ASP A 97 -9.01 1.35 16.29
N ASN A 98 -9.63 2.51 16.39
CA ASN A 98 -10.81 2.90 15.63
C ASN A 98 -10.52 4.07 14.69
N ILE A 99 -9.78 3.82 13.62
CA ILE A 99 -9.55 4.81 12.58
C ILE A 99 -10.81 4.94 11.73
N ILE A 100 -11.41 6.16 11.73
CA ILE A 100 -12.66 6.47 11.05
C ILE A 100 -12.48 7.10 9.67
N GLY A 101 -11.27 7.54 9.33
CA GLY A 101 -10.97 8.12 8.05
C GLY A 101 -9.61 8.82 8.00
N VAL A 102 -9.43 9.66 7.00
CA VAL A 102 -8.19 10.39 6.73
C VAL A 102 -8.50 11.85 6.49
N VAL A 103 -7.67 12.75 7.03
CA VAL A 103 -7.72 14.19 6.74
C VAL A 103 -6.53 14.58 5.88
N HIS A 104 -6.73 15.55 4.99
CA HIS A 104 -5.69 16.08 4.12
C HIS A 104 -5.19 17.45 4.62
N GLU A 105 -3.88 17.61 4.64
CA GLU A 105 -3.22 18.88 5.00
C GLU A 105 -3.82 20.09 4.28
N LYS A 106 -3.95 20.00 2.94
CA LYS A 106 -4.49 21.07 2.09
C LYS A 106 -5.90 21.53 2.48
N ASP A 107 -6.75 20.59 2.92
CA ASP A 107 -8.14 20.86 3.27
C ASP A 107 -8.22 21.56 4.64
N CYS A 108 -7.35 21.17 5.58
CA CYS A 108 -7.20 21.83 6.88
C CYS A 108 -6.72 23.28 6.73
N PHE A 109 -5.65 23.50 5.95
CA PHE A 109 -5.16 24.87 5.70
C PHE A 109 -6.17 25.72 4.93
N ALA A 110 -6.89 25.16 3.96
CA ALA A 110 -7.94 25.89 3.24
C ALA A 110 -9.11 26.28 4.16
N ALA A 111 -9.45 25.44 5.13
CA ALA A 111 -10.48 25.75 6.13
C ALA A 111 -10.06 26.91 7.04
N LEU A 112 -8.83 26.88 7.56
CA LEU A 112 -8.30 27.96 8.40
C LEU A 112 -8.21 29.30 7.66
N GLN A 113 -7.80 29.30 6.37
CA GLN A 113 -7.72 30.52 5.57
C GLN A 113 -9.07 31.21 5.36
N LYS A 114 -10.16 30.46 5.30
CA LYS A 114 -11.52 31.00 5.14
C LYS A 114 -12.02 31.74 6.38
N ARG A 115 -11.27 31.70 7.49
CA ARG A 115 -11.66 32.26 8.81
C ARG A 115 -13.06 31.83 9.27
N ASP A 116 -13.45 30.64 8.85
CA ASP A 116 -14.69 30.03 9.28
C ASP A 116 -14.42 29.31 10.60
N ASN A 117 -14.62 30.02 11.71
CA ASN A 117 -14.38 29.51 13.06
C ASN A 117 -15.32 28.31 13.42
N ASN A 118 -16.19 27.89 12.50
CA ASN A 118 -17.11 26.78 12.68
C ASN A 118 -16.68 25.49 11.95
N VAL A 119 -15.56 25.49 11.20
CA VAL A 119 -15.11 24.26 10.54
C VAL A 119 -14.47 23.36 11.58
N LYS A 120 -15.15 22.25 11.86
CA LYS A 120 -14.63 21.17 12.70
C LYS A 120 -13.91 20.13 11.84
N LEU A 121 -12.94 19.44 12.44
CA LEU A 121 -12.18 18.37 11.80
C LEU A 121 -13.11 17.29 11.21
N GLU A 122 -14.19 16.94 11.92
CA GLU A 122 -15.23 15.98 11.48
C GLU A 122 -15.74 16.25 10.06
N ASN A 123 -15.83 17.51 9.64
CA ASN A 123 -16.33 17.88 8.32
C ASN A 123 -15.30 17.71 7.19
N LEU A 124 -14.05 17.45 7.53
CA LEU A 124 -12.93 17.30 6.60
C LEU A 124 -12.46 15.85 6.48
N ILE A 125 -12.98 14.95 7.32
CA ILE A 125 -12.63 13.54 7.30
C ILE A 125 -13.16 12.91 6.01
N GLY A 126 -12.22 12.43 5.19
CA GLY A 126 -12.52 11.61 4.02
C GLY A 126 -12.49 10.12 4.35
N PRO A 127 -13.13 9.28 3.52
CA PRO A 127 -13.09 7.84 3.71
C PRO A 127 -11.68 7.28 3.53
N THR A 128 -11.39 6.15 4.16
CA THR A 128 -10.17 5.37 3.96
C THR A 128 -10.50 3.92 3.64
N LEU A 129 -9.54 3.21 3.06
CA LEU A 129 -9.66 1.79 2.78
C LEU A 129 -9.23 1.00 4.03
N HIS A 130 -9.93 -0.10 4.31
CA HIS A 130 -9.51 -1.06 5.34
C HIS A 130 -9.14 -2.38 4.66
N THR A 131 -8.09 -3.01 5.15
CA THR A 131 -7.59 -4.30 4.65
C THR A 131 -7.10 -5.16 5.82
N THR A 132 -6.81 -6.42 5.57
CA THR A 132 -6.27 -7.34 6.59
C THR A 132 -4.77 -7.51 6.46
N SER A 133 -4.12 -7.97 7.52
CA SER A 133 -2.67 -8.22 7.58
C SER A 133 -2.17 -9.21 6.52
N VAL A 134 -2.99 -10.19 6.14
CA VAL A 134 -2.67 -11.23 5.14
C VAL A 134 -3.03 -10.86 3.70
N THR A 135 -3.44 -9.62 3.45
CA THR A 135 -3.75 -9.17 2.09
C THR A 135 -2.46 -8.98 1.30
N GLN A 136 -2.37 -9.59 0.11
CA GLN A 136 -1.24 -9.38 -0.79
C GLN A 136 -1.12 -7.92 -1.21
N ILE A 137 0.10 -7.39 -1.17
CA ILE A 137 0.39 -5.99 -1.53
C ILE A 137 0.03 -5.68 -2.98
N SER A 138 0.25 -6.62 -3.90
CA SER A 138 -0.13 -6.48 -5.31
C SER A 138 -1.63 -6.22 -5.49
N ALA A 139 -2.48 -6.93 -4.75
CA ALA A 139 -3.93 -6.74 -4.74
C ALA A 139 -4.34 -5.43 -4.05
N LEU A 140 -3.70 -5.10 -2.91
CA LEU A 140 -3.96 -3.86 -2.18
C LEU A 140 -3.61 -2.63 -3.01
N LEU A 141 -2.44 -2.63 -3.67
CA LEU A 141 -1.99 -1.55 -4.54
C LEU A 141 -2.99 -1.30 -5.69
N ARG A 142 -3.51 -2.37 -6.30
CA ARG A 142 -4.55 -2.25 -7.32
C ARG A 142 -5.79 -1.58 -6.77
N THR A 143 -6.27 -2.04 -5.61
CA THR A 143 -7.47 -1.50 -4.96
C THR A 143 -7.30 -0.03 -4.59
N LEU A 144 -6.16 0.36 -4.02
CA LEU A 144 -5.83 1.76 -3.70
C LEU A 144 -5.89 2.65 -4.95
N ARG A 145 -5.29 2.20 -6.05
CA ARG A 145 -5.28 2.96 -7.32
C ARG A 145 -6.66 3.08 -7.95
N GLU A 146 -7.44 2.00 -7.99
CA GLU A 146 -8.79 1.98 -8.56
C GLU A 146 -9.76 2.84 -7.75
N SER A 147 -9.67 2.77 -6.42
CA SER A 147 -10.51 3.55 -5.50
C SER A 147 -10.01 4.98 -5.29
N LYS A 148 -8.83 5.35 -5.83
CA LYS A 148 -8.16 6.65 -5.64
C LYS A 148 -7.87 6.98 -4.17
N HIS A 149 -7.71 5.96 -3.34
CA HIS A 149 -7.20 6.11 -2.00
C HIS A 149 -5.67 6.06 -2.02
N HIS A 150 -5.03 6.82 -1.13
CA HIS A 150 -3.57 6.85 -1.00
C HIS A 150 -3.09 6.12 0.25
N MET A 151 -4.03 5.72 1.11
CA MET A 151 -3.75 5.07 2.38
C MET A 151 -4.78 3.98 2.63
N ALA A 152 -4.34 2.87 3.22
CA ALA A 152 -5.18 1.82 3.77
C ALA A 152 -4.86 1.61 5.24
N VAL A 153 -5.88 1.33 6.03
CA VAL A 153 -5.75 0.89 7.42
C VAL A 153 -5.71 -0.63 7.43
N VAL A 154 -4.67 -1.19 8.03
CA VAL A 154 -4.54 -2.63 8.22
C VAL A 154 -5.16 -3.00 9.56
N VAL A 155 -6.14 -3.90 9.54
CA VAL A 155 -6.83 -4.36 10.74
C VAL A 155 -6.36 -5.76 11.14
N ASP A 156 -6.26 -5.98 12.45
CA ASP A 156 -5.94 -7.27 13.03
C ASP A 156 -7.17 -8.20 13.14
N GLU A 157 -6.99 -9.41 13.66
CA GLU A 157 -8.03 -10.42 13.81
C GLU A 157 -9.10 -10.04 14.85
N TYR A 158 -8.82 -9.05 15.69
CA TYR A 158 -9.72 -8.55 16.72
C TYR A 158 -10.46 -7.29 16.28
N GLY A 159 -10.17 -6.79 15.06
CA GLY A 159 -10.77 -5.59 14.51
C GLY A 159 -10.10 -4.29 14.94
N GLY A 160 -8.96 -4.37 15.63
CA GLY A 160 -8.11 -3.23 15.98
C GLY A 160 -7.19 -2.81 14.82
N THR A 161 -6.60 -1.63 14.91
CA THR A 161 -5.61 -1.15 13.94
C THR A 161 -4.25 -1.81 14.20
N ALA A 162 -3.77 -2.62 13.25
CA ALA A 162 -2.41 -3.14 13.24
C ALA A 162 -1.40 -2.06 12.77
N GLY A 163 -1.81 -1.25 11.80
CA GLY A 163 -0.99 -0.18 11.21
C GLY A 163 -1.64 0.43 9.99
N ILE A 164 -0.86 1.15 9.20
CA ILE A 164 -1.28 1.74 7.93
C ILE A 164 -0.30 1.37 6.82
N ILE A 165 -0.78 1.45 5.58
CA ILE A 165 0.05 1.34 4.36
C ILE A 165 -0.30 2.52 3.46
N THR A 166 0.71 3.14 2.87
CA THR A 166 0.53 4.21 1.88
C THR A 166 1.03 3.79 0.50
N LEU A 167 0.74 4.56 -0.54
CA LEU A 167 1.25 4.28 -1.89
C LEU A 167 2.75 4.54 -2.02
N GLU A 168 3.32 5.23 -1.06
CA GLU A 168 4.74 5.58 -0.99
C GLU A 168 5.57 4.47 -0.32
N ASP A 169 4.96 3.56 0.44
CA ASP A 169 5.60 2.40 1.07
C ASP A 169 5.89 1.30 0.03
#